data_2f56961fa362e2890669c7812a172e4b
#
_entry.id   2f56961fa362e2890669c7812a172e4b
#
_cell.length_a   1.000
_cell.length_b   1.000
_cell.length_c   1.000
_cell.angle_alpha   90.00
_cell.angle_beta   90.00
_cell.angle_gamma   90.00
#
_symmetry.space_group_name_H-M   'P 1'
#
loop_
_entity.id
_entity.type
_entity.pdbx_description
1 polymer ?
#
loop_
_entity_poly.entity_id
_entity_poly.type
_entity_poly.pdbx_seq_one_letter_code
_entity_poly.pdbx_strand_id
1 'polypeptide(L)'
;MSNLTGEVIKRMVRPQISKANIAVTWKCNQRCKTCNIWQTYQGNTESIKEEFTLAEYELFLKTSGLMWVSLTGGELTLRPDIAEILSISSYYLQKVNITTNGSNPALLEKGIRQALKFDALISCNLSCEGEEQTHNAFVGKKDSWGSMIESVQRLKLLRNNRFSVKLETVISAENDGAAVAELAKKLNVPLTYTIEQEAEFYQNAKPVSSETPRQPIKLPNVSLSLTPTSDELANYFFIREYKRKKKMVCVAGQYSLFIDPYLNVYPCIFRYPKDLLGNLEENHYSLQAFGTTRYKHCHCATPCETQVGMMFRPWRVI
;
A
#
# COMPACT_ATOMS: atom_id res chain seq x y z
N MET A 1 -1.01 -3.78 -24.64
CA MET A 1 0.32 -3.90 -24.01
C MET A 1 1.41 -3.08 -24.71
N SER A 2 1.30 -2.71 -25.99
CA SER A 2 2.34 -1.96 -26.73
C SER A 2 2.56 -0.50 -26.29
N ASN A 3 1.66 0.08 -25.52
CA ASN A 3 1.77 1.49 -25.10
C ASN A 3 2.39 1.69 -23.71
N LEU A 4 2.42 0.66 -22.85
CA LEU A 4 2.91 0.78 -21.48
C LEU A 4 4.42 1.09 -21.44
N THR A 5 5.22 0.39 -22.25
CA THR A 5 6.67 0.61 -22.30
C THR A 5 6.98 2.03 -22.80
N GLY A 6 6.29 2.51 -23.82
CA GLY A 6 6.46 3.87 -24.35
C GLY A 6 6.11 4.95 -23.30
N GLU A 7 5.02 4.76 -22.55
CA GLU A 7 4.63 5.69 -21.48
C GLU A 7 5.63 5.67 -20.31
N VAL A 8 6.14 4.51 -19.94
CA VAL A 8 7.20 4.42 -18.91
C VAL A 8 8.45 5.18 -19.34
N ILE A 9 8.95 4.94 -20.58
CA ILE A 9 10.13 5.64 -21.11
C ILE A 9 9.92 7.16 -21.16
N LYS A 10 8.76 7.63 -21.62
CA LYS A 10 8.41 9.05 -21.66
C LYS A 10 8.48 9.67 -20.26
N ARG A 11 7.96 8.98 -19.23
CA ARG A 11 7.99 9.45 -17.84
C ARG A 11 9.37 9.34 -17.18
N MET A 12 10.24 8.45 -17.64
CA MET A 12 11.65 8.43 -17.22
C MET A 12 12.39 9.71 -17.67
N VAL A 13 12.08 10.21 -18.86
CA VAL A 13 12.68 11.43 -19.43
C VAL A 13 12.02 12.70 -18.89
N ARG A 14 10.69 12.69 -18.77
CA ARG A 14 9.90 13.80 -18.21
C ARG A 14 9.12 13.30 -17.00
N PRO A 15 9.69 13.45 -15.79
CA PRO A 15 9.04 13.00 -14.56
C PRO A 15 7.66 13.60 -14.39
N GLN A 16 6.69 12.73 -14.13
CA GLN A 16 5.34 13.14 -13.77
C GLN A 16 4.76 12.12 -12.79
N ILE A 17 3.79 12.53 -12.00
CA ILE A 17 3.08 11.67 -11.07
C ILE A 17 2.44 10.51 -11.86
N SER A 18 2.78 9.30 -11.48
CA SER A 18 2.40 8.06 -12.17
C SER A 18 1.69 7.08 -11.29
N LYS A 19 1.87 7.23 -9.96
CA LYS A 19 1.27 6.41 -8.92
C LYS A 19 0.65 7.28 -7.84
N ALA A 20 -0.49 6.84 -7.29
CA ALA A 20 -1.00 7.33 -6.03
C ALA A 20 -1.18 6.19 -5.02
N ASN A 21 -0.77 6.42 -3.76
CA ASN A 21 -1.22 5.65 -2.63
C ASN A 21 -2.47 6.34 -2.09
N ILE A 22 -3.60 5.65 -2.04
CA ILE A 22 -4.89 6.25 -1.69
C ILE A 22 -5.43 5.54 -0.46
N ALA A 23 -5.60 6.27 0.63
CA ALA A 23 -6.39 5.80 1.75
C ALA A 23 -7.87 6.01 1.41
N VAL A 24 -8.60 4.93 1.22
CA VAL A 24 -10.02 5.01 0.82
C VAL A 24 -10.94 5.26 2.00
N THR A 25 -10.49 4.98 3.21
CA THR A 25 -11.20 5.23 4.47
C THR A 25 -10.21 5.24 5.63
N TRP A 26 -10.53 5.99 6.69
CA TRP A 26 -9.82 5.88 7.97
C TRP A 26 -10.43 4.84 8.93
N LYS A 27 -11.59 4.27 8.61
CA LYS A 27 -12.24 3.26 9.44
C LYS A 27 -11.42 1.98 9.43
N CYS A 28 -11.17 1.40 10.61
CA CYS A 28 -10.50 0.11 10.75
C CYS A 28 -11.16 -0.71 11.85
N ASN A 29 -11.30 -2.01 11.62
CA ASN A 29 -11.88 -2.96 12.55
C ASN A 29 -10.85 -3.81 13.30
N GLN A 30 -9.56 -3.46 13.18
CA GLN A 30 -8.44 -4.03 13.94
C GLN A 30 -7.75 -2.96 14.78
N ARG A 31 -6.95 -3.39 15.76
CA ARG A 31 -6.20 -2.56 16.70
C ARG A 31 -4.75 -3.02 16.75
N CYS A 32 -4.10 -2.98 15.57
CA CYS A 32 -2.73 -3.51 15.42
C CYS A 32 -1.75 -2.76 16.31
N LYS A 33 -0.79 -3.48 16.90
CA LYS A 33 0.24 -2.93 17.79
C LYS A 33 1.09 -1.83 17.15
N THR A 34 1.31 -1.91 15.84
CA THR A 34 2.14 -0.97 15.08
C THR A 34 1.34 0.15 14.40
N CYS A 35 -0.01 0.13 14.51
CA CYS A 35 -0.87 1.06 13.79
C CYS A 35 -2.07 1.44 14.64
N ASN A 36 -2.29 2.74 14.82
CA ASN A 36 -3.39 3.30 15.62
C ASN A 36 -4.41 4.07 14.76
N ILE A 37 -4.44 3.86 13.44
CA ILE A 37 -5.39 4.51 12.53
C ILE A 37 -6.85 4.40 13.02
N TRP A 38 -7.20 3.28 13.64
CA TRP A 38 -8.52 3.02 14.21
C TRP A 38 -8.98 4.08 15.23
N GLN A 39 -8.04 4.84 15.80
CA GLN A 39 -8.35 5.92 16.75
C GLN A 39 -8.90 7.18 16.06
N THR A 40 -8.71 7.33 14.76
CA THR A 40 -9.15 8.51 13.99
C THR A 40 -10.65 8.79 14.15
N TYR A 41 -11.46 7.76 14.32
CA TYR A 41 -12.90 7.88 14.54
C TYR A 41 -13.34 7.70 16.01
N GLN A 42 -12.39 7.54 16.93
CA GLN A 42 -12.71 7.45 18.37
C GLN A 42 -12.61 8.82 19.02
N GLY A 43 -13.73 9.46 19.23
CA GLY A 43 -13.82 10.60 20.14
C GLY A 43 -14.30 11.91 19.57
N ASN A 44 -14.59 12.03 18.29
CA ASN A 44 -15.18 13.28 17.77
C ASN A 44 -16.17 12.99 16.63
N THR A 45 -17.40 12.67 16.99
CA THR A 45 -18.49 12.44 16.02
C THR A 45 -18.98 13.73 15.35
N GLU A 46 -18.64 14.90 15.88
CA GLU A 46 -19.12 16.20 15.38
C GLU A 46 -18.28 16.78 14.22
N SER A 47 -17.09 16.25 13.96
CA SER A 47 -16.18 16.76 12.91
C SER A 47 -15.75 15.72 11.89
N ILE A 48 -16.52 14.63 11.70
CA ILE A 48 -16.22 13.65 10.68
C ILE A 48 -16.53 14.27 9.32
N LYS A 49 -15.49 14.70 8.62
CA LYS A 49 -15.59 15.04 7.20
C LYS A 49 -16.10 13.82 6.44
N GLU A 50 -16.96 14.03 5.48
CA GLU A 50 -17.38 12.96 4.58
C GLU A 50 -16.18 12.50 3.73
N GLU A 51 -15.97 11.19 3.69
CA GLU A 51 -14.97 10.60 2.80
C GLU A 51 -15.45 10.74 1.34
N PHE A 52 -14.53 10.80 0.39
CA PHE A 52 -14.86 11.00 -1.02
C PHE A 52 -15.95 10.04 -1.54
N THR A 53 -16.76 10.52 -2.45
CA THR A 53 -17.81 9.76 -3.14
C THR A 53 -17.23 8.99 -4.33
N LEU A 54 -18.00 8.01 -4.85
CA LEU A 54 -17.63 7.31 -6.09
C LEU A 54 -17.50 8.26 -7.29
N ALA A 55 -18.35 9.27 -7.38
CA ALA A 55 -18.33 10.24 -8.47
C ALA A 55 -17.05 11.08 -8.46
N GLU A 56 -16.62 11.56 -7.30
CA GLU A 56 -15.36 12.29 -7.12
C GLU A 56 -14.16 11.40 -7.41
N TYR A 57 -14.18 10.15 -6.94
CA TYR A 57 -13.13 9.19 -7.21
C TYR A 57 -12.98 8.89 -8.70
N GLU A 58 -14.09 8.65 -9.38
CA GLU A 58 -14.10 8.41 -10.82
C GLU A 58 -13.61 9.63 -11.60
N LEU A 59 -14.10 10.82 -11.27
CA LEU A 59 -13.65 12.08 -11.88
C LEU A 59 -12.15 12.27 -11.72
N PHE A 60 -11.64 12.03 -10.50
CA PHE A 60 -10.19 12.08 -10.23
C PHE A 60 -9.42 11.10 -11.11
N LEU A 61 -9.79 9.83 -11.18
CA LEU A 61 -9.04 8.85 -11.97
C LEU A 61 -9.07 9.19 -13.47
N LYS A 62 -10.20 9.65 -13.97
CA LYS A 62 -10.37 10.07 -15.37
C LYS A 62 -9.43 11.21 -15.77
N THR A 63 -9.16 12.15 -14.85
CA THR A 63 -8.34 13.35 -15.11
C THR A 63 -6.90 13.23 -14.66
N SER A 64 -6.59 12.27 -13.78
CA SER A 64 -5.31 12.16 -13.07
C SER A 64 -4.11 11.85 -13.97
N GLY A 65 -4.31 11.12 -15.07
CA GLY A 65 -3.22 10.56 -15.86
C GLY A 65 -2.36 9.53 -15.13
N LEU A 66 -2.83 8.98 -14.01
CA LEU A 66 -2.13 7.93 -13.28
C LEU A 66 -2.05 6.64 -14.10
N MET A 67 -1.03 5.85 -13.84
CA MET A 67 -0.88 4.49 -14.37
C MET A 67 -1.23 3.45 -13.31
N TRP A 68 -1.10 3.81 -12.04
CA TRP A 68 -1.13 2.87 -10.95
C TRP A 68 -1.67 3.50 -9.67
N VAL A 69 -2.49 2.74 -8.94
CA VAL A 69 -2.88 3.07 -7.55
C VAL A 69 -2.54 1.94 -6.60
N SER A 70 -2.23 2.31 -5.35
CA SER A 70 -2.22 1.40 -4.21
C SER A 70 -3.31 1.84 -3.26
N LEU A 71 -4.36 1.04 -3.14
CA LEU A 71 -5.49 1.28 -2.26
C LEU A 71 -5.20 0.74 -0.87
N THR A 72 -5.35 1.58 0.12
CA THR A 72 -5.06 1.32 1.53
C THR A 72 -6.01 2.14 2.41
N GLY A 73 -5.62 2.43 3.64
CA GLY A 73 -6.34 3.25 4.61
C GLY A 73 -6.37 2.59 5.97
N GLY A 74 -7.51 2.62 6.63
CA GLY A 74 -7.81 1.73 7.74
C GLY A 74 -8.03 0.31 7.20
N GLU A 75 -9.29 -0.08 7.01
CA GLU A 75 -9.65 -1.33 6.30
C GLU A 75 -10.63 -1.03 5.17
N LEU A 76 -10.17 -1.22 3.96
CA LEU A 76 -10.93 -0.84 2.75
C LEU A 76 -12.26 -1.59 2.61
N THR A 77 -12.37 -2.83 3.12
CA THR A 77 -13.63 -3.60 3.09
C THR A 77 -14.70 -3.09 4.06
N LEU A 78 -14.40 -2.06 4.86
CA LEU A 78 -15.40 -1.33 5.63
C LEU A 78 -16.15 -0.28 4.81
N ARG A 79 -15.66 0.04 3.61
CA ARG A 79 -16.42 0.82 2.64
C ARG A 79 -17.42 -0.09 1.91
N PRO A 80 -18.72 0.23 1.95
CA PRO A 80 -19.74 -0.60 1.28
C PRO A 80 -19.58 -0.60 -0.25
N ASP A 81 -19.00 0.46 -0.81
CA ASP A 81 -18.78 0.71 -2.25
C ASP A 81 -17.38 0.30 -2.73
N ILE A 82 -16.63 -0.49 -1.94
CA ILE A 82 -15.26 -0.88 -2.32
C ILE A 82 -15.22 -1.68 -3.64
N ALA A 83 -16.25 -2.47 -3.94
CA ALA A 83 -16.29 -3.23 -5.18
C ALA A 83 -16.37 -2.31 -6.40
N GLU A 84 -17.09 -1.21 -6.29
CA GLU A 84 -17.21 -0.16 -7.30
C GLU A 84 -15.89 0.62 -7.43
N ILE A 85 -15.25 0.97 -6.31
CA ILE A 85 -13.91 1.62 -6.29
C ILE A 85 -12.88 0.75 -7.02
N LEU A 86 -12.86 -0.57 -6.77
CA LEU A 86 -11.95 -1.50 -7.45
C LEU A 86 -12.25 -1.59 -8.95
N SER A 87 -13.52 -1.59 -9.34
CA SER A 87 -13.95 -1.60 -10.74
C SER A 87 -13.53 -0.34 -11.48
N ILE A 88 -13.81 0.84 -10.91
CA ILE A 88 -13.40 2.14 -11.44
C ILE A 88 -11.87 2.21 -11.58
N SER A 89 -11.13 1.80 -10.55
CA SER A 89 -9.67 1.75 -10.60
C SER A 89 -9.16 0.89 -11.75
N SER A 90 -9.74 -0.30 -11.93
CA SER A 90 -9.30 -1.25 -12.96
C SER A 90 -9.72 -0.84 -14.37
N TYR A 91 -10.76 -0.02 -14.50
CA TYR A 91 -11.18 0.55 -15.78
C TYR A 91 -10.20 1.62 -16.27
N TYR A 92 -9.79 2.54 -15.38
CA TYR A 92 -8.96 3.69 -15.77
C TYR A 92 -7.45 3.42 -15.74
N LEU A 93 -6.97 2.42 -14.98
CA LEU A 93 -5.56 2.25 -14.68
C LEU A 93 -5.00 0.93 -15.19
N GLN A 94 -3.68 0.89 -15.37
CA GLN A 94 -2.97 -0.33 -15.77
C GLN A 94 -2.65 -1.26 -14.58
N LYS A 95 -2.55 -0.72 -13.37
CA LYS A 95 -2.23 -1.51 -12.18
C LYS A 95 -3.00 -1.02 -10.94
N VAL A 96 -3.54 -1.98 -10.19
CA VAL A 96 -4.23 -1.74 -8.91
C VAL A 96 -3.63 -2.64 -7.86
N ASN A 97 -3.01 -2.06 -6.84
CA ASN A 97 -2.59 -2.77 -5.64
C ASN A 97 -3.62 -2.53 -4.53
N ILE A 98 -3.85 -3.54 -3.73
CA ILE A 98 -4.78 -3.53 -2.60
C ILE A 98 -4.04 -4.03 -1.38
N THR A 99 -4.10 -3.32 -0.26
CA THR A 99 -3.64 -3.80 1.05
C THR A 99 -4.84 -3.87 1.99
N THR A 100 -5.12 -5.05 2.54
CA THR A 100 -6.29 -5.35 3.38
C THR A 100 -5.94 -6.34 4.48
N ASN A 101 -6.68 -6.27 5.56
CA ASN A 101 -6.61 -7.27 6.63
C ASN A 101 -7.42 -8.55 6.33
N GLY A 102 -8.16 -8.57 5.22
CA GLY A 102 -8.93 -9.72 4.76
C GLY A 102 -10.16 -10.05 5.63
N SER A 103 -10.66 -9.11 6.42
CA SER A 103 -11.75 -9.37 7.38
C SER A 103 -13.12 -9.56 6.75
N ASN A 104 -13.28 -9.28 5.47
CA ASN A 104 -14.52 -9.51 4.72
C ASN A 104 -14.26 -10.28 3.43
N PRO A 105 -14.07 -11.62 3.49
CA PRO A 105 -13.70 -12.44 2.35
C PRO A 105 -14.65 -12.34 1.17
N ALA A 106 -15.96 -12.29 1.44
CA ALA A 106 -17.00 -12.27 0.41
C ALA A 106 -17.02 -10.96 -0.38
N LEU A 107 -16.94 -9.82 0.31
CA LEU A 107 -16.91 -8.50 -0.32
C LEU A 107 -15.61 -8.30 -1.11
N LEU A 108 -14.47 -8.75 -0.58
CA LEU A 108 -13.18 -8.68 -1.25
C LEU A 108 -13.18 -9.52 -2.54
N GLU A 109 -13.68 -10.76 -2.47
CA GLU A 109 -13.83 -11.63 -3.65
C GLU A 109 -14.75 -10.99 -4.70
N LYS A 110 -15.92 -10.48 -4.29
CA LYS A 110 -16.87 -9.78 -5.18
C LYS A 110 -16.18 -8.63 -5.90
N GLY A 111 -15.48 -7.76 -5.15
CA GLY A 111 -14.82 -6.59 -5.71
C GLY A 111 -13.71 -6.95 -6.71
N ILE A 112 -12.87 -7.93 -6.38
CA ILE A 112 -11.81 -8.37 -7.28
C ILE A 112 -12.40 -9.03 -8.54
N ARG A 113 -13.45 -9.86 -8.43
CA ARG A 113 -14.15 -10.42 -9.60
C ARG A 113 -14.69 -9.36 -10.54
N GLN A 114 -15.24 -8.28 -10.00
CA GLN A 114 -15.72 -7.16 -10.81
C GLN A 114 -14.56 -6.42 -11.48
N ALA A 115 -13.49 -6.14 -10.75
CA ALA A 115 -12.29 -5.48 -11.26
C ALA A 115 -11.59 -6.28 -12.38
N LEU A 116 -11.59 -7.62 -12.29
CA LEU A 116 -11.00 -8.51 -13.30
C LEU A 116 -11.74 -8.53 -14.64
N LYS A 117 -12.88 -7.87 -14.77
CA LYS A 117 -13.55 -7.63 -16.06
C LYS A 117 -12.77 -6.65 -16.94
N PHE A 118 -11.86 -5.88 -16.37
CA PHE A 118 -11.00 -4.90 -17.04
C PHE A 118 -9.56 -5.43 -17.17
N ASP A 119 -8.73 -4.71 -17.92
CA ASP A 119 -7.39 -5.18 -18.30
C ASP A 119 -6.27 -4.84 -17.30
N ALA A 120 -6.60 -4.26 -16.16
CA ALA A 120 -5.63 -3.90 -15.14
C ALA A 120 -4.93 -5.13 -14.52
N LEU A 121 -3.67 -4.98 -14.18
CA LEU A 121 -2.96 -5.90 -13.31
C LEU A 121 -3.37 -5.65 -11.85
N ILE A 122 -3.89 -6.66 -11.18
CA ILE A 122 -4.40 -6.54 -9.81
C ILE A 122 -3.53 -7.36 -8.85
N SER A 123 -3.10 -6.73 -7.76
CA SER A 123 -2.37 -7.40 -6.68
C SER A 123 -3.06 -7.13 -5.35
N CYS A 124 -3.40 -8.17 -4.62
CA CYS A 124 -4.01 -8.10 -3.31
C CYS A 124 -3.05 -8.62 -2.24
N ASN A 125 -2.61 -7.72 -1.35
CA ASN A 125 -1.75 -8.03 -0.22
C ASN A 125 -2.63 -8.20 1.02
N LEU A 126 -2.59 -9.38 1.63
CA LEU A 126 -3.28 -9.67 2.89
C LEU A 126 -2.30 -9.57 4.05
N SER A 127 -2.59 -8.69 5.00
CA SER A 127 -1.76 -8.48 6.18
C SER A 127 -1.78 -9.71 7.07
N CYS A 128 -0.60 -10.24 7.39
CA CYS A 128 -0.42 -11.41 8.24
C CYS A 128 0.80 -11.21 9.14
N GLU A 129 0.61 -11.36 10.46
CA GLU A 129 1.64 -11.03 11.46
C GLU A 129 2.11 -12.27 12.26
N GLY A 130 1.87 -13.45 11.74
CA GLY A 130 2.29 -14.71 12.35
C GLY A 130 1.26 -15.82 12.22
N GLU A 131 1.41 -16.86 13.04
CA GLU A 131 0.42 -17.91 13.22
C GLU A 131 -0.80 -17.35 13.98
N GLU A 132 -1.88 -18.12 14.04
CA GLU A 132 -3.20 -17.68 14.52
C GLU A 132 -3.16 -16.89 15.82
N GLN A 133 -2.55 -17.46 16.89
CA GLN A 133 -2.51 -16.78 18.19
C GLN A 133 -1.71 -15.47 18.12
N THR A 134 -0.55 -15.50 17.47
CA THR A 134 0.32 -14.33 17.32
C THR A 134 -0.35 -13.26 16.48
N HIS A 135 -0.93 -13.65 15.34
CA HIS A 135 -1.65 -12.72 14.47
C HIS A 135 -2.81 -12.05 15.20
N ASN A 136 -3.71 -12.85 15.82
CA ASN A 136 -4.88 -12.33 16.53
C ASN A 136 -4.51 -11.40 17.70
N ALA A 137 -3.46 -11.74 18.44
CA ALA A 137 -2.92 -10.90 19.51
C ALA A 137 -2.27 -9.60 18.99
N PHE A 138 -1.58 -9.67 17.84
CA PHE A 138 -0.95 -8.51 17.22
C PHE A 138 -1.98 -7.52 16.69
N VAL A 139 -3.01 -8.01 16.00
CA VAL A 139 -4.05 -7.15 15.41
C VAL A 139 -5.18 -6.78 16.39
N GLY A 140 -5.14 -7.31 17.63
CA GLY A 140 -6.10 -7.00 18.69
C GLY A 140 -7.54 -7.44 18.35
N LYS A 141 -7.71 -8.51 17.56
CA LYS A 141 -9.02 -9.01 17.15
C LYS A 141 -9.03 -10.53 17.07
N LYS A 142 -9.95 -11.17 17.82
CA LYS A 142 -10.22 -12.61 17.73
C LYS A 142 -10.71 -12.97 16.33
N ASP A 143 -10.40 -14.18 15.89
CA ASP A 143 -10.82 -14.76 14.61
C ASP A 143 -10.37 -14.00 13.35
N SER A 144 -9.47 -13.02 13.52
CA SER A 144 -8.92 -12.27 12.39
C SER A 144 -8.12 -13.15 11.43
N TRP A 145 -7.33 -14.07 11.99
CA TRP A 145 -6.52 -15.01 11.21
C TRP A 145 -7.40 -15.91 10.35
N GLY A 146 -8.48 -16.47 10.89
CA GLY A 146 -9.43 -17.31 10.14
C GLY A 146 -10.03 -16.58 8.93
N SER A 147 -10.49 -15.34 9.12
CA SER A 147 -11.05 -14.51 8.02
C SER A 147 -9.99 -14.19 6.96
N MET A 148 -8.75 -13.89 7.37
CA MET A 148 -7.65 -13.63 6.44
C MET A 148 -7.31 -14.87 5.63
N ILE A 149 -7.21 -16.06 6.25
CA ILE A 149 -6.97 -17.33 5.55
C ILE A 149 -8.09 -17.64 4.58
N GLU A 150 -9.36 -17.48 4.97
CA GLU A 150 -10.51 -17.63 4.09
C GLU A 150 -10.39 -16.70 2.86
N SER A 151 -10.00 -15.44 3.08
CA SER A 151 -9.76 -14.49 1.99
C SER A 151 -8.67 -15.00 1.03
N VAL A 152 -7.53 -15.48 1.53
CA VAL A 152 -6.48 -16.07 0.68
C VAL A 152 -7.04 -17.23 -0.14
N GLN A 153 -7.77 -18.15 0.50
CA GLN A 153 -8.30 -19.35 -0.17
C GLN A 153 -9.29 -19.00 -1.28
N ARG A 154 -10.25 -18.09 -1.00
CA ARG A 154 -11.23 -17.62 -1.99
C ARG A 154 -10.55 -16.91 -3.17
N LEU A 155 -9.59 -16.03 -2.89
CA LEU A 155 -8.90 -15.27 -3.92
C LEU A 155 -8.01 -16.14 -4.80
N LYS A 156 -7.39 -17.17 -4.27
CA LYS A 156 -6.62 -18.15 -5.06
C LYS A 156 -7.48 -18.90 -6.10
N LEU A 157 -8.78 -19.05 -5.85
CA LEU A 157 -9.69 -19.68 -6.82
C LEU A 157 -9.99 -18.82 -8.04
N LEU A 158 -9.66 -17.53 -8.01
CA LEU A 158 -9.93 -16.59 -9.12
C LEU A 158 -9.07 -16.82 -10.37
N ARG A 159 -8.07 -17.68 -10.34
CA ARG A 159 -7.21 -18.15 -11.44
C ARG A 159 -7.17 -17.21 -12.65
N ASN A 160 -6.49 -16.09 -12.53
CA ASN A 160 -6.36 -15.10 -13.59
C ASN A 160 -4.89 -14.65 -13.67
N ASN A 161 -4.31 -14.64 -14.87
CA ASN A 161 -2.93 -14.25 -15.09
C ASN A 161 -2.64 -12.75 -14.82
N ARG A 162 -3.68 -11.94 -14.66
CA ARG A 162 -3.58 -10.53 -14.29
C ARG A 162 -3.82 -10.30 -12.80
N PHE A 163 -4.04 -11.36 -12.02
CA PHE A 163 -4.31 -11.28 -10.60
C PHE A 163 -3.29 -12.06 -9.77
N SER A 164 -2.83 -11.46 -8.69
CA SER A 164 -2.02 -12.12 -7.68
C SER A 164 -2.53 -11.81 -6.27
N VAL A 165 -2.66 -12.84 -5.44
CA VAL A 165 -2.85 -12.74 -4.00
C VAL A 165 -1.55 -13.03 -3.29
N LYS A 166 -1.22 -12.26 -2.24
CA LYS A 166 0.04 -12.34 -1.49
C LYS A 166 -0.22 -12.18 -0.01
N LEU A 167 0.69 -12.68 0.81
CA LEU A 167 0.79 -12.24 2.20
C LEU A 167 1.73 -11.02 2.29
N GLU A 168 1.44 -10.14 3.22
CA GLU A 168 2.30 -9.02 3.60
C GLU A 168 2.49 -9.04 5.10
N THR A 169 3.74 -8.88 5.57
CA THR A 169 4.06 -8.87 7.00
C THR A 169 4.95 -7.68 7.36
N VAL A 170 4.73 -7.14 8.56
CA VAL A 170 5.53 -6.05 9.10
C VAL A 170 6.65 -6.65 9.96
N ILE A 171 7.89 -6.44 9.53
CA ILE A 171 9.07 -6.79 10.31
C ILE A 171 9.26 -5.76 11.42
N SER A 172 9.28 -6.23 12.66
CA SER A 172 9.45 -5.42 13.85
C SER A 172 10.39 -6.11 14.83
N ALA A 173 10.57 -5.54 16.02
CA ALA A 173 11.32 -6.18 17.09
C ALA A 173 10.68 -7.51 17.57
N GLU A 174 9.34 -7.61 17.46
CA GLU A 174 8.54 -8.77 17.89
C GLU A 174 8.25 -9.77 16.75
N ASN A 175 8.47 -9.38 15.49
CA ASN A 175 8.14 -10.18 14.31
C ASN A 175 9.26 -10.14 13.28
N ASP A 176 10.00 -11.22 13.11
CA ASP A 176 11.04 -11.37 12.08
C ASP A 176 10.50 -11.93 10.75
N GLY A 177 9.20 -12.19 10.67
CA GLY A 177 8.50 -12.68 9.48
C GLY A 177 8.71 -14.18 9.17
N ALA A 178 9.46 -14.91 9.98
CA ALA A 178 9.78 -16.32 9.68
C ALA A 178 8.53 -17.22 9.65
N ALA A 179 7.65 -17.07 10.65
CA ALA A 179 6.39 -17.83 10.70
C ALA A 179 5.49 -17.54 9.50
N VAL A 180 5.42 -16.26 9.08
CA VAL A 180 4.63 -15.87 7.89
C VAL A 180 5.26 -16.40 6.60
N ALA A 181 6.59 -16.49 6.53
CA ALA A 181 7.27 -17.09 5.38
C ALA A 181 6.94 -18.58 5.22
N GLU A 182 6.92 -19.35 6.30
CA GLU A 182 6.49 -20.74 6.28
C GLU A 182 5.00 -20.89 5.93
N LEU A 183 4.15 -20.01 6.45
CA LEU A 183 2.72 -19.99 6.09
C LEU A 183 2.52 -19.67 4.59
N ALA A 184 3.23 -18.69 4.05
CA ALA A 184 3.18 -18.33 2.63
C ALA A 184 3.56 -19.50 1.73
N LYS A 185 4.61 -20.25 2.10
CA LYS A 185 4.99 -21.50 1.41
C LYS A 185 3.87 -22.55 1.46
N LYS A 186 3.31 -22.81 2.65
CA LYS A 186 2.19 -23.76 2.82
C LYS A 186 0.96 -23.36 2.00
N LEU A 187 0.66 -22.08 1.96
CA LEU A 187 -0.44 -21.53 1.15
C LEU A 187 -0.10 -21.42 -0.34
N ASN A 188 1.16 -21.59 -0.72
CA ASN A 188 1.66 -21.36 -2.08
C ASN A 188 1.25 -19.98 -2.61
N VAL A 189 1.61 -18.94 -1.88
CA VAL A 189 1.44 -17.52 -2.24
C VAL A 189 2.74 -16.75 -2.00
N PRO A 190 3.02 -15.70 -2.78
CA PRO A 190 4.16 -14.82 -2.52
C PRO A 190 4.05 -14.12 -1.17
N LEU A 191 5.19 -13.73 -0.61
CA LEU A 191 5.28 -12.93 0.61
C LEU A 191 6.00 -11.61 0.33
N THR A 192 5.44 -10.52 0.83
CA THR A 192 6.04 -9.19 0.82
C THR A 192 6.37 -8.78 2.26
N TYR A 193 7.52 -8.17 2.45
CA TYR A 193 7.94 -7.63 3.74
C TYR A 193 7.86 -6.10 3.72
N THR A 194 7.33 -5.55 4.80
CA THR A 194 7.49 -4.14 5.17
C THR A 194 8.28 -4.06 6.47
N ILE A 195 8.79 -2.90 6.82
CA ILE A 195 9.51 -2.69 8.07
C ILE A 195 8.72 -1.70 8.90
N GLU A 196 8.54 -1.99 10.17
CA GLU A 196 7.88 -1.09 11.11
C GLU A 196 8.53 0.28 11.08
N GLN A 197 7.70 1.30 10.91
CA GLN A 197 8.11 2.69 10.88
C GLN A 197 7.16 3.52 11.73
N GLU A 198 7.72 4.48 12.44
CA GLU A 198 6.94 5.49 13.16
C GLU A 198 6.54 6.58 12.16
N ALA A 199 5.24 6.84 12.07
CA ALA A 199 4.68 7.89 11.25
C ALA A 199 3.38 8.41 11.85
N GLU A 200 3.09 9.68 11.63
CA GLU A 200 1.82 10.26 12.06
C GLU A 200 0.62 9.62 11.34
N PHE A 201 0.83 9.15 10.12
CA PHE A 201 -0.16 8.34 9.40
C PHE A 201 -0.61 7.12 10.21
N TYR A 202 0.31 6.40 10.83
CA TYR A 202 -0.01 5.23 11.67
C TYR A 202 -0.44 5.61 13.08
N GLN A 203 -0.42 6.90 13.44
CA GLN A 203 -0.67 7.41 14.78
C GLN A 203 0.17 6.71 15.86
N ASN A 204 1.36 6.26 15.48
CA ASN A 204 2.33 5.58 16.35
C ASN A 204 3.61 6.40 16.54
N ALA A 205 3.67 7.63 16.05
CA ALA A 205 4.81 8.51 16.21
C ALA A 205 5.02 8.83 17.68
N LYS A 206 6.22 8.49 18.20
CA LYS A 206 6.60 8.83 19.59
C LYS A 206 7.06 10.30 19.65
N PRO A 207 6.84 10.99 20.77
CA PRO A 207 7.45 12.29 21.01
C PRO A 207 8.97 12.20 20.83
N VAL A 208 9.58 13.25 20.27
CA VAL A 208 11.04 13.33 19.99
C VAL A 208 11.90 13.10 21.27
N SER A 209 11.32 13.25 22.45
CA SER A 209 11.97 13.08 23.75
C SER A 209 12.08 11.63 24.25
N SER A 210 11.53 10.64 23.57
CA SER A 210 11.64 9.25 24.00
C SER A 210 12.97 8.63 23.55
N GLU A 211 13.97 8.68 24.43
CA GLU A 211 15.31 8.09 24.26
C GLU A 211 15.35 6.55 24.37
N THR A 212 14.22 5.85 24.23
CA THR A 212 14.25 4.39 24.26
C THR A 212 14.96 3.87 23.01
N PRO A 213 16.13 3.21 23.16
CA PRO A 213 16.83 2.62 22.03
C PRO A 213 15.89 1.65 21.31
N ARG A 214 15.78 1.78 19.99
CA ARG A 214 15.02 0.80 19.19
C ARG A 214 15.68 -0.57 19.33
N GLN A 215 14.89 -1.57 19.66
CA GLN A 215 15.40 -2.94 19.64
C GLN A 215 15.86 -3.28 18.20
N PRO A 216 16.97 -4.00 18.05
CA PRO A 216 17.47 -4.37 16.74
C PRO A 216 16.47 -5.26 16.01
N ILE A 217 16.09 -4.85 14.79
CA ILE A 217 15.19 -5.60 13.92
C ILE A 217 15.98 -6.70 13.22
N LYS A 218 15.56 -7.95 13.36
CA LYS A 218 16.12 -9.09 12.63
C LYS A 218 15.48 -9.15 11.25
N LEU A 219 16.28 -8.85 10.23
CA LEU A 219 15.78 -8.82 8.84
C LEU A 219 15.78 -10.23 8.22
N PRO A 220 14.74 -10.56 7.43
CA PRO A 220 14.63 -11.86 6.77
C PRO A 220 15.72 -12.05 5.72
N ASN A 221 16.07 -13.31 5.45
CA ASN A 221 16.86 -13.68 4.27
C ASN A 221 15.93 -13.82 3.09
N VAL A 222 16.05 -12.93 2.11
CA VAL A 222 15.25 -12.91 0.89
C VAL A 222 16.11 -13.39 -0.27
N SER A 223 15.63 -14.39 -1.00
CA SER A 223 16.23 -14.89 -2.24
C SER A 223 15.28 -14.61 -3.42
N LEU A 224 15.85 -14.54 -4.61
CA LEU A 224 15.05 -14.43 -5.84
C LEU A 224 14.76 -15.81 -6.40
N SER A 225 13.57 -15.99 -6.96
CA SER A 225 13.24 -17.14 -7.81
C SER A 225 14.03 -17.09 -9.13
N LEU A 226 14.05 -18.19 -9.90
CA LEU A 226 14.71 -18.23 -11.22
C LEU A 226 14.09 -17.22 -12.21
N THR A 227 12.80 -16.97 -12.08
CA THR A 227 12.05 -15.99 -12.90
C THR A 227 11.30 -15.04 -11.97
N PRO A 228 12.01 -14.07 -11.35
CA PRO A 228 11.40 -13.24 -10.32
C PRO A 228 10.37 -12.28 -10.90
N THR A 229 9.25 -12.13 -10.21
CA THR A 229 8.27 -11.10 -10.51
C THR A 229 8.81 -9.71 -10.14
N SER A 230 8.19 -8.64 -10.68
CA SER A 230 8.55 -7.26 -10.32
C SER A 230 8.44 -7.00 -8.81
N ASP A 231 7.52 -7.67 -8.14
CA ASP A 231 7.30 -7.51 -6.70
C ASP A 231 8.36 -8.25 -5.88
N GLU A 232 8.81 -9.44 -6.31
CA GLU A 232 9.94 -10.15 -5.69
C GLU A 232 11.23 -9.35 -5.84
N LEU A 233 11.49 -8.78 -7.02
CA LEU A 233 12.63 -7.91 -7.25
C LEU A 233 12.58 -6.67 -6.33
N ALA A 234 11.44 -6.00 -6.25
CA ALA A 234 11.29 -4.83 -5.41
C ALA A 234 11.50 -5.17 -3.93
N ASN A 235 10.95 -6.29 -3.45
CA ASN A 235 11.11 -6.75 -2.09
C ASN A 235 12.57 -7.15 -1.78
N TYR A 236 13.23 -7.85 -2.70
CA TYR A 236 14.65 -8.21 -2.58
C TYR A 236 15.54 -6.96 -2.47
N PHE A 237 15.40 -6.02 -3.38
CA PHE A 237 16.18 -4.78 -3.37
C PHE A 237 15.89 -3.94 -2.13
N PHE A 238 14.62 -3.86 -1.71
CA PHE A 238 14.22 -3.17 -0.49
C PHE A 238 14.95 -3.70 0.74
N ILE A 239 14.88 -5.00 1.00
CA ILE A 239 15.52 -5.63 2.16
C ILE A 239 17.06 -5.54 2.06
N ARG A 240 17.62 -5.75 0.86
CA ARG A 240 19.07 -5.65 0.63
C ARG A 240 19.61 -4.26 0.95
N GLU A 241 18.98 -3.22 0.43
CA GLU A 241 19.44 -1.85 0.64
C GLU A 241 19.22 -1.39 2.08
N TYR A 242 18.15 -1.84 2.70
CA TYR A 242 17.91 -1.59 4.12
C TYR A 242 19.01 -2.24 5.00
N LYS A 243 19.39 -3.51 4.73
CA LYS A 243 20.52 -4.19 5.40
C LYS A 243 21.83 -3.41 5.26
N ARG A 244 22.06 -2.82 4.10
CA ARG A 244 23.28 -2.05 3.79
C ARG A 244 23.26 -0.62 4.35
N LYS A 245 22.17 -0.22 5.01
CA LYS A 245 21.95 1.17 5.47
C LYS A 245 22.11 2.21 4.36
N LYS A 246 21.91 1.82 3.11
CA LYS A 246 21.97 2.73 1.98
C LYS A 246 20.71 3.58 1.94
N LYS A 247 20.88 4.86 1.58
CA LYS A 247 19.75 5.74 1.29
C LYS A 247 19.04 5.23 0.03
N MET A 248 17.81 4.80 0.20
CA MET A 248 16.96 4.45 -0.93
C MET A 248 16.60 5.70 -1.72
N VAL A 249 16.46 5.54 -3.02
CA VAL A 249 16.05 6.66 -3.89
C VAL A 249 14.59 6.93 -3.69
N CYS A 250 14.30 7.99 -2.96
CA CYS A 250 12.92 8.46 -2.80
C CYS A 250 12.40 9.04 -4.13
N VAL A 251 11.25 8.58 -4.56
CA VAL A 251 10.52 9.03 -5.76
C VAL A 251 9.21 9.74 -5.41
N ALA A 252 8.89 9.82 -4.12
CA ALA A 252 7.72 10.51 -3.59
C ALA A 252 7.71 11.99 -3.97
N GLY A 253 6.56 12.53 -4.29
CA GLY A 253 6.37 13.88 -4.80
C GLY A 253 6.82 14.08 -6.25
N GLN A 254 7.51 13.10 -6.87
CA GLN A 254 7.98 13.20 -8.25
C GLN A 254 7.30 12.17 -9.18
N TYR A 255 7.10 10.96 -8.72
CA TYR A 255 6.43 9.88 -9.45
C TYR A 255 5.28 9.29 -8.68
N SER A 256 5.23 9.49 -7.36
CA SER A 256 4.18 9.01 -6.48
C SER A 256 3.68 10.10 -5.54
N LEU A 257 2.41 9.98 -5.13
CA LEU A 257 1.75 10.82 -4.13
C LEU A 257 0.99 9.94 -3.14
N PHE A 258 0.59 10.54 -2.02
CA PHE A 258 -0.38 10.00 -1.10
C PHE A 258 -1.64 10.88 -1.10
N ILE A 259 -2.81 10.26 -1.10
CA ILE A 259 -4.11 10.92 -1.07
C ILE A 259 -4.92 10.33 0.08
N ASP A 260 -5.44 11.18 0.94
CA ASP A 260 -6.27 10.77 2.07
C ASP A 260 -7.76 10.63 1.68
N PRO A 261 -8.64 10.08 2.55
CA PRO A 261 -10.05 9.90 2.24
C PRO A 261 -10.83 11.20 2.02
N TYR A 262 -10.24 12.35 2.34
CA TYR A 262 -10.82 13.69 2.16
C TYR A 262 -10.26 14.39 0.93
N LEU A 263 -9.59 13.65 0.04
CA LEU A 263 -8.95 14.15 -1.19
C LEU A 263 -7.80 15.14 -0.97
N ASN A 264 -7.25 15.20 0.24
CA ASN A 264 -6.03 15.96 0.49
C ASN A 264 -4.83 15.21 -0.07
N VAL A 265 -3.91 15.94 -0.70
CA VAL A 265 -2.74 15.41 -1.40
C VAL A 265 -1.47 15.71 -0.63
N TYR A 266 -0.63 14.69 -0.47
CA TYR A 266 0.66 14.76 0.20
C TYR A 266 1.75 14.12 -0.66
N PRO A 267 3.02 14.47 -0.48
CA PRO A 267 4.12 13.83 -1.22
C PRO A 267 4.19 12.33 -1.00
N CYS A 268 3.97 11.87 0.22
CA CYS A 268 3.89 10.45 0.59
C CYS A 268 3.22 10.28 1.96
N ILE A 269 2.95 9.04 2.32
CA ILE A 269 2.32 8.63 3.59
C ILE A 269 3.11 9.11 4.83
N PHE A 270 4.45 9.19 4.77
CA PHE A 270 5.30 9.64 5.88
C PHE A 270 5.41 11.17 6.01
N ARG A 271 4.82 11.89 5.05
CA ARG A 271 4.74 13.36 5.08
C ARG A 271 3.35 13.86 5.47
N TYR A 272 2.42 12.91 5.66
CA TYR A 272 1.11 13.16 6.24
C TYR A 272 1.26 13.45 7.75
N PRO A 273 0.52 14.40 8.33
CA PRO A 273 -0.31 15.43 7.69
C PRO A 273 0.46 16.74 7.43
N LYS A 274 1.78 16.79 7.73
CA LYS A 274 2.57 18.04 7.79
C LYS A 274 2.72 18.74 6.45
N ASP A 275 2.94 17.97 5.39
CA ASP A 275 3.29 18.51 4.09
C ASP A 275 2.09 18.43 3.14
N LEU A 276 0.99 19.04 3.51
CA LEU A 276 -0.18 19.18 2.65
C LEU A 276 0.19 19.96 1.38
N LEU A 277 -0.01 19.36 0.22
CA LEU A 277 0.20 20.02 -1.07
C LEU A 277 -1.07 20.76 -1.55
N GLY A 278 -2.24 20.34 -1.10
CA GLY A 278 -3.54 20.90 -1.43
C GLY A 278 -4.63 19.83 -1.46
N ASN A 279 -5.80 20.17 -1.96
CA ASN A 279 -6.95 19.29 -2.07
C ASN A 279 -7.35 19.09 -3.53
N LEU A 280 -7.78 17.88 -3.90
CA LEU A 280 -8.13 17.54 -5.30
C LEU A 280 -9.37 18.29 -5.78
N GLU A 281 -10.38 18.47 -4.93
CA GLU A 281 -11.60 19.20 -5.28
C GLU A 281 -11.28 20.65 -5.64
N GLU A 282 -10.49 21.33 -4.82
CA GLU A 282 -10.03 22.71 -5.04
C GLU A 282 -9.20 22.86 -6.33
N ASN A 283 -8.57 21.79 -6.78
CA ASN A 283 -7.74 21.73 -7.97
C ASN A 283 -8.40 20.99 -9.15
N HIS A 284 -9.71 20.97 -9.18
CA HIS A 284 -10.50 20.36 -10.28
C HIS A 284 -10.10 18.91 -10.57
N TYR A 285 -9.75 18.15 -9.53
CA TYR A 285 -9.29 16.75 -9.59
C TYR A 285 -8.04 16.51 -10.46
N SER A 286 -7.26 17.56 -10.74
CA SER A 286 -6.05 17.47 -11.55
C SER A 286 -4.79 17.36 -10.69
N LEU A 287 -3.92 16.39 -11.02
CA LEU A 287 -2.61 16.26 -10.39
C LEU A 287 -1.56 17.24 -10.93
N GLN A 288 -1.84 17.95 -12.01
CA GLN A 288 -0.91 18.93 -12.60
C GLN A 288 -0.63 20.11 -11.66
N ALA A 289 -1.59 20.42 -10.78
CA ALA A 289 -1.46 21.49 -9.78
C ALA A 289 -0.39 21.20 -8.71
N PHE A 290 -0.07 19.93 -8.44
CA PHE A 290 0.75 19.54 -7.29
C PHE A 290 2.26 19.44 -7.61
N GLY A 291 2.67 19.75 -8.81
CA GLY A 291 4.08 19.82 -9.23
C GLY A 291 4.89 18.56 -8.91
N THR A 292 6.10 18.49 -9.43
CA THR A 292 7.03 17.39 -9.14
C THR A 292 8.11 17.85 -8.18
N THR A 293 7.85 17.80 -6.88
CA THR A 293 8.82 18.19 -5.85
C THR A 293 9.66 16.98 -5.40
N ARG A 294 10.97 17.11 -5.44
CA ARG A 294 11.87 16.07 -4.93
C ARG A 294 12.24 16.35 -3.48
N TYR A 295 11.95 15.42 -2.59
CA TYR A 295 12.37 15.47 -1.20
C TYR A 295 13.79 14.89 -1.03
N LYS A 296 14.75 15.73 -0.64
CA LYS A 296 16.19 15.35 -0.59
C LYS A 296 16.61 14.66 0.71
N HIS A 297 15.84 14.78 1.79
CA HIS A 297 16.28 14.41 3.15
C HIS A 297 15.33 13.40 3.82
N CYS A 298 14.83 12.42 3.07
CA CYS A 298 14.00 11.36 3.62
C CYS A 298 14.84 10.14 3.98
N HIS A 299 14.57 9.55 5.17
CA HIS A 299 15.27 8.37 5.69
C HIS A 299 14.33 7.14 5.80
N CYS A 300 13.11 7.25 5.31
CA CYS A 300 12.18 6.14 5.25
C CYS A 300 12.54 5.17 4.12
N ALA A 301 12.11 3.93 4.26
CA ALA A 301 12.21 2.93 3.22
C ALA A 301 10.87 2.19 3.12
N THR A 302 10.26 2.17 1.94
CA THR A 302 9.05 1.39 1.68
C THR A 302 9.20 0.55 0.42
N PRO A 303 8.65 -0.67 0.41
CA PRO A 303 8.61 -1.49 -0.80
C PRO A 303 7.90 -0.78 -1.95
N CYS A 304 6.84 -0.04 -1.63
CA CYS A 304 6.05 0.70 -2.61
C CYS A 304 6.86 1.74 -3.39
N GLU A 305 7.67 2.55 -2.68
CA GLU A 305 8.53 3.56 -3.32
C GLU A 305 9.72 2.91 -4.03
N THR A 306 10.25 1.79 -3.51
CA THR A 306 11.27 0.99 -4.19
C THR A 306 10.77 0.49 -5.53
N GLN A 307 9.55 -0.03 -5.60
CA GLN A 307 8.95 -0.54 -6.83
C GLN A 307 8.78 0.57 -7.89
N VAL A 308 8.33 1.76 -7.49
CA VAL A 308 8.24 2.93 -8.37
C VAL A 308 9.63 3.40 -8.80
N GLY A 309 10.60 3.42 -7.87
CA GLY A 309 11.99 3.75 -8.16
C GLY A 309 12.62 2.82 -9.19
N MET A 310 12.38 1.51 -9.08
CA MET A 310 12.84 0.53 -10.07
C MET A 310 12.23 0.75 -11.45
N MET A 311 10.96 1.14 -11.53
CA MET A 311 10.27 1.37 -12.80
C MET A 311 10.79 2.63 -13.50
N PHE A 312 10.96 3.75 -12.78
CA PHE A 312 11.26 5.04 -13.39
C PHE A 312 12.72 5.49 -13.23
N ARG A 313 13.48 4.86 -12.34
CA ARG A 313 14.91 5.15 -12.08
C ARG A 313 15.72 3.89 -11.78
N PRO A 314 15.68 2.86 -12.65
CA PRO A 314 16.33 1.58 -12.39
C PRO A 314 17.82 1.72 -12.10
N TRP A 315 18.54 2.63 -12.79
CA TRP A 315 19.97 2.90 -12.58
C TRP A 315 20.34 3.46 -11.20
N ARG A 316 19.36 3.78 -10.35
CA ARG A 316 19.58 4.26 -8.98
C ARG A 316 19.21 3.24 -7.91
N VAL A 317 18.53 2.18 -8.29
CA VAL A 317 18.06 1.13 -7.39
C VAL A 317 18.91 -0.13 -7.57
N ILE A 318 19.39 -0.39 -8.78
CA ILE A 318 20.26 -1.51 -9.13
C ILE A 318 21.72 -1.06 -8.97
#